data_973925ab347e296d558b51f26569bf50
#
_entry.id   973925ab347e296d558b51f26569bf50
#
_cell.length_a   1.000
_cell.length_b   1.000
_cell.length_c   1.000
_cell.angle_alpha   90.00
_cell.angle_beta   90.00
_cell.angle_gamma   90.00
#
_symmetry.space_group_name_H-M   'P 1'
#
loop_
_entity.id
_entity.type
_entity.pdbx_description
1 polymer ?
#
loop_
_entity_poly.entity_id
_entity_poly.type
_entity_poly.pdbx_seq_one_letter_code
_entity_poly.pdbx_strand_id
1 'polypeptide(L)'
;MDTASHAPGQNLLGGDAQTLRPNSVRPVSLAHLREYLQGLGAQVSSQPASGVQGSESGESVEVTGISMDSRGVRPQDLYVALPGAKVHGAQFAEAALKLGASAILTDAAGAQLLGEAPVPLLVTENLREYVGPLAALIYGSVSFPATHRYAVTGTNGKTTSTYMLESVFRTGLGVKTGLIGTIQILIDGVSVPSKMTTPESPHVHSLLTIMGQHQVRCAAMEVSSHAIDYHRVDGVKYAVAGFTNLTQDHLDLHGTMEHYFDSKAQLFTPERAELAVITADDEWGEKMFSTACEQMGAQQVHRLVTARGAGLAEVPAEFGARDWAVVRVQREGLGHRFYLENGAGESIECYTGLPADFNVSNAALATLIAYLDTDAAERELLLPALAAGPALTPVVPGRMQLISLAPHAIVDFAHNPDGLTRALEAMDRPDGGKIMIVFGATGERDHLKRPIMGAIAAQNADVVIVTDDDPHGEEPAPIRAAVEEGAQKAENRRAQQILNISPRSAAIDAAIAMATEHDAILIAGRGHETEQDVDGVDIALDDRVETARALHAHGFEVLPDYRRMIDAAGVAQATKTTETAEGR
;
A
#
# COMPACT_ATOMS: atom_id res chain seq x y z
N MET A 1 30.71 2.19 10.43
CA MET A 1 30.81 2.39 8.97
C MET A 1 29.56 3.11 8.58
N ASP A 2 29.71 4.24 7.94
CA ASP A 2 28.66 5.27 7.80
C ASP A 2 27.36 4.74 7.18
N THR A 3 26.34 4.64 8.00
CA THR A 3 24.96 4.60 7.53
C THR A 3 24.59 6.03 7.13
N ALA A 4 24.62 6.31 5.84
CA ALA A 4 24.12 7.56 5.30
C ALA A 4 22.63 7.69 5.66
N SER A 5 22.36 8.39 6.77
CA SER A 5 21.02 8.84 7.14
C SER A 5 20.59 9.88 6.10
N HIS A 6 19.75 9.48 5.17
CA HIS A 6 19.05 10.45 4.34
C HIS A 6 18.04 11.17 5.24
N ALA A 7 18.27 12.44 5.46
CA ALA A 7 17.28 13.36 6.01
C ALA A 7 15.99 13.29 5.17
N PRO A 8 14.78 13.52 5.73
CA PRO A 8 13.53 13.57 4.97
C PRO A 8 13.72 14.53 3.80
N GLY A 9 13.70 13.95 2.58
CA GLY A 9 14.31 14.50 1.39
C GLY A 9 13.67 15.80 0.93
N GLN A 10 14.51 16.67 0.45
CA GLN A 10 14.09 17.63 -0.55
C GLN A 10 13.44 16.86 -1.70
N ASN A 11 12.22 17.24 -2.05
CA ASN A 11 11.48 16.66 -3.18
C ASN A 11 12.20 17.01 -4.50
N LEU A 12 13.23 16.25 -4.84
CA LEU A 12 14.07 16.47 -6.02
C LEU A 12 13.28 16.29 -7.34
N LEU A 13 12.09 15.67 -7.27
CA LEU A 13 11.22 15.40 -8.42
C LEU A 13 10.11 16.46 -8.58
N GLY A 14 9.93 17.37 -7.62
CA GLY A 14 9.03 18.54 -7.69
C GLY A 14 7.56 18.16 -7.95
N GLY A 15 6.83 17.73 -6.92
CA GLY A 15 5.40 17.42 -7.01
C GLY A 15 4.99 16.25 -6.11
N ASP A 16 3.69 16.00 -6.01
CA ASP A 16 3.15 14.77 -5.42
C ASP A 16 3.07 13.65 -6.48
N ALA A 17 2.78 12.42 -6.04
CA ALA A 17 2.68 11.26 -6.92
C ALA A 17 1.70 11.43 -8.08
N GLN A 18 0.67 12.26 -7.92
CA GLN A 18 -0.36 12.50 -8.93
C GLN A 18 0.08 13.52 -9.99
N THR A 19 1.13 14.29 -9.69
CA THR A 19 1.66 15.32 -10.60
C THR A 19 2.95 14.90 -11.29
N LEU A 20 3.57 13.77 -10.89
CA LEU A 20 4.80 13.29 -11.53
C LEU A 20 4.54 12.86 -12.98
N ARG A 21 5.40 13.33 -13.88
CA ARG A 21 5.40 12.96 -15.29
C ARG A 21 6.82 12.58 -15.73
N PRO A 22 6.97 11.64 -16.68
CA PRO A 22 8.27 11.32 -17.27
C PRO A 22 8.92 12.55 -17.89
N ASN A 23 10.25 12.63 -17.83
CA ASN A 23 11.01 13.75 -18.42
C ASN A 23 10.87 13.85 -19.94
N SER A 24 10.67 12.71 -20.60
CA SER A 24 10.46 12.64 -22.03
C SER A 24 9.47 11.52 -22.34
N VAL A 25 8.51 11.82 -23.21
CA VAL A 25 7.52 10.87 -23.73
C VAL A 25 7.51 11.04 -25.24
N ARG A 26 7.52 9.92 -25.98
CA ARG A 26 7.38 9.95 -27.43
C ARG A 26 5.93 10.29 -27.77
N PRO A 27 5.67 11.32 -28.61
CA PRO A 27 4.30 11.64 -29.00
C PRO A 27 3.60 10.45 -29.68
N VAL A 28 2.32 10.27 -29.41
CA VAL A 28 1.46 9.24 -29.98
C VAL A 28 0.29 9.91 -30.67
N SER A 29 0.06 9.60 -31.98
CA SER A 29 -1.04 10.19 -32.74
C SER A 29 -2.40 9.61 -32.30
N LEU A 30 -3.47 10.40 -32.42
CA LEU A 30 -4.83 9.92 -32.16
C LEU A 30 -5.24 8.77 -33.09
N ALA A 31 -4.76 8.77 -34.35
CA ALA A 31 -4.96 7.65 -35.26
C ALA A 31 -4.43 6.35 -34.66
N HIS A 32 -3.21 6.37 -34.09
CA HIS A 32 -2.61 5.20 -33.47
C HIS A 32 -3.36 4.78 -32.18
N LEU A 33 -3.81 5.75 -31.35
CA LEU A 33 -4.63 5.43 -30.18
C LEU A 33 -5.95 4.77 -30.56
N ARG A 34 -6.61 5.26 -31.62
CA ARG A 34 -7.85 4.65 -32.14
C ARG A 34 -7.62 3.23 -32.63
N GLU A 35 -6.59 3.01 -33.46
CA GLU A 35 -6.23 1.66 -33.93
C GLU A 35 -5.91 0.70 -32.78
N TYR A 36 -5.19 1.18 -31.79
CA TYR A 36 -4.86 0.40 -30.60
C TYR A 36 -6.12 0.00 -29.82
N LEU A 37 -7.04 0.96 -29.58
CA LEU A 37 -8.33 0.69 -28.94
C LEU A 37 -9.16 -0.34 -29.72
N GLN A 38 -9.21 -0.22 -31.06
CA GLN A 38 -9.88 -1.19 -31.93
C GLN A 38 -9.23 -2.58 -31.84
N GLY A 39 -7.90 -2.63 -31.73
CA GLY A 39 -7.15 -3.87 -31.49
C GLY A 39 -7.48 -4.55 -30.16
N LEU A 40 -7.89 -3.76 -29.16
CA LEU A 40 -8.39 -4.26 -27.88
C LEU A 40 -9.88 -4.64 -27.90
N GLY A 41 -10.55 -4.52 -29.07
CA GLY A 41 -11.97 -4.84 -29.22
C GLY A 41 -12.94 -3.67 -28.98
N ALA A 42 -12.43 -2.46 -28.72
CA ALA A 42 -13.28 -1.28 -28.53
C ALA A 42 -13.95 -0.83 -29.85
N GLN A 43 -15.23 -0.47 -29.77
CA GLN A 43 -15.91 0.23 -30.86
C GLN A 43 -15.67 1.73 -30.69
N VAL A 44 -14.73 2.26 -31.46
CA VAL A 44 -14.30 3.67 -31.36
C VAL A 44 -14.78 4.48 -32.55
N SER A 45 -15.51 5.55 -32.29
CA SER A 45 -15.80 6.60 -33.26
C SER A 45 -14.96 7.87 -32.96
N SER A 46 -14.70 8.68 -33.96
CA SER A 46 -13.99 9.95 -33.82
C SER A 46 -14.84 11.10 -34.34
N GLN A 47 -14.79 12.23 -33.62
CA GLN A 47 -15.39 13.49 -34.03
C GLN A 47 -14.27 14.52 -34.20
N PRO A 48 -14.22 15.25 -35.34
CA PRO A 48 -13.20 16.27 -35.57
C PRO A 48 -13.42 17.47 -34.62
N ALA A 49 -12.37 18.27 -34.46
CA ALA A 49 -12.46 19.55 -33.77
C ALA A 49 -13.42 20.51 -34.50
N SER A 50 -14.20 21.30 -33.76
CA SER A 50 -15.10 22.30 -34.32
C SER A 50 -14.30 23.39 -35.04
N GLY A 51 -14.83 23.82 -36.22
CA GLY A 51 -14.21 24.88 -37.04
C GLY A 51 -13.07 24.45 -37.96
N VAL A 52 -12.71 23.16 -38.00
CA VAL A 52 -11.67 22.63 -38.90
C VAL A 52 -12.33 21.87 -40.04
N GLN A 53 -12.17 22.38 -41.27
CA GLN A 53 -12.67 21.72 -42.50
C GLN A 53 -11.61 20.79 -43.10
N GLY A 54 -11.92 19.49 -43.20
CA GLY A 54 -11.11 18.46 -43.87
C GLY A 54 -10.99 17.17 -43.09
N SER A 55 -11.00 16.02 -43.75
CA SER A 55 -10.96 14.68 -43.16
C SER A 55 -9.62 14.30 -42.46
N GLU A 56 -8.57 15.11 -42.62
CA GLU A 56 -7.24 14.87 -42.02
C GLU A 56 -7.04 15.58 -40.67
N SER A 57 -8.00 16.36 -40.21
CA SER A 57 -7.80 17.40 -39.20
C SER A 57 -7.78 16.93 -37.74
N GLY A 58 -8.12 15.69 -37.44
CA GLY A 58 -8.10 15.16 -36.06
C GLY A 58 -7.11 14.03 -35.84
N GLU A 59 -6.78 13.25 -36.84
CA GLU A 59 -5.97 12.03 -36.72
C GLU A 59 -4.47 12.30 -36.53
N SER A 60 -3.98 13.45 -36.99
CA SER A 60 -2.60 13.89 -36.85
C SER A 60 -2.29 14.55 -35.49
N VAL A 61 -3.29 14.81 -34.65
CA VAL A 61 -3.06 15.33 -33.30
C VAL A 61 -2.28 14.32 -32.47
N GLU A 62 -1.22 14.80 -31.85
CA GLU A 62 -0.34 13.99 -31.01
C GLU A 62 -0.56 14.30 -29.52
N VAL A 63 -0.46 13.26 -28.69
CA VAL A 63 -0.51 13.36 -27.23
C VAL A 63 0.77 12.81 -26.61
N THR A 64 1.16 13.40 -25.48
CA THR A 64 2.35 13.00 -24.69
C THR A 64 1.99 12.63 -23.25
N GLY A 65 0.71 12.67 -22.90
CA GLY A 65 0.21 12.31 -21.59
C GLY A 65 -1.27 11.98 -21.62
N ILE A 66 -1.77 11.51 -20.49
CA ILE A 66 -3.17 11.15 -20.27
C ILE A 66 -3.58 11.54 -18.85
N SER A 67 -4.77 12.11 -18.69
CA SER A 67 -5.31 12.50 -17.37
C SER A 67 -6.82 12.22 -17.29
N MET A 68 -7.25 11.71 -16.13
CA MET A 68 -8.65 11.55 -15.73
C MET A 68 -9.13 12.71 -14.84
N ASP A 69 -8.20 13.52 -14.30
CA ASP A 69 -8.51 14.70 -13.50
C ASP A 69 -8.28 15.96 -14.32
N SER A 70 -9.35 16.75 -14.53
CA SER A 70 -9.30 18.00 -15.32
C SER A 70 -8.31 19.03 -14.73
N ARG A 71 -8.00 18.96 -13.43
CA ARG A 71 -7.06 19.85 -12.72
C ARG A 71 -5.61 19.44 -12.91
N GLY A 72 -5.36 18.15 -13.21
CA GLY A 72 -4.03 17.56 -13.41
C GLY A 72 -3.61 17.48 -14.89
N VAL A 73 -4.40 18.03 -15.82
CA VAL A 73 -4.09 18.06 -17.25
C VAL A 73 -2.87 18.93 -17.51
N ARG A 74 -2.02 18.48 -18.44
CA ARG A 74 -0.88 19.24 -18.97
C ARG A 74 -1.03 19.44 -20.49
N PRO A 75 -0.30 20.40 -21.07
CA PRO A 75 -0.29 20.57 -22.52
C PRO A 75 0.04 19.25 -23.23
N GLN A 76 -0.72 18.96 -24.29
CA GLN A 76 -0.65 17.72 -25.08
C GLN A 76 -1.15 16.45 -24.33
N ASP A 77 -1.92 16.59 -23.24
CA ASP A 77 -2.59 15.42 -22.64
C ASP A 77 -3.85 15.02 -23.43
N LEU A 78 -4.12 13.71 -23.44
CA LEU A 78 -5.45 13.16 -23.67
C LEU A 78 -6.25 13.27 -22.36
N TYR A 79 -7.32 14.07 -22.37
CA TYR A 79 -8.24 14.11 -21.25
C TYR A 79 -9.27 12.98 -21.35
N VAL A 80 -9.38 12.13 -20.32
CA VAL A 80 -10.37 11.05 -20.27
C VAL A 80 -11.55 11.49 -19.41
N ALA A 81 -12.65 11.81 -20.06
CA ALA A 81 -13.87 12.29 -19.41
C ALA A 81 -14.80 11.11 -19.07
N LEU A 82 -14.55 10.49 -17.92
CA LEU A 82 -15.29 9.32 -17.42
C LEU A 82 -16.66 9.68 -16.85
N PRO A 83 -17.65 8.78 -16.92
CA PRO A 83 -18.84 8.86 -16.08
C PRO A 83 -18.44 8.68 -14.61
N GLY A 84 -18.80 9.64 -13.75
CA GLY A 84 -18.58 9.58 -12.31
C GLY A 84 -19.88 9.25 -11.55
N ALA A 85 -19.76 8.89 -10.28
CA ALA A 85 -20.92 8.52 -9.44
C ALA A 85 -21.98 9.66 -9.28
N LYS A 86 -21.54 10.93 -9.32
CA LYS A 86 -22.43 12.10 -9.15
C LYS A 86 -22.51 12.95 -10.40
N VAL A 87 -21.41 13.11 -11.12
CA VAL A 87 -21.28 13.98 -12.29
C VAL A 87 -20.41 13.34 -13.35
N HIS A 88 -20.68 13.63 -14.61
CA HIS A 88 -19.87 13.16 -15.73
C HIS A 88 -18.61 14.02 -15.91
N GLY A 89 -17.45 13.41 -16.16
CA GLY A 89 -16.17 14.11 -16.38
C GLY A 89 -16.20 15.11 -17.55
N ALA A 90 -17.08 14.92 -18.54
CA ALA A 90 -17.28 15.86 -19.63
C ALA A 90 -17.67 17.27 -19.18
N GLN A 91 -18.32 17.43 -18.01
CA GLN A 91 -18.64 18.74 -17.45
C GLN A 91 -17.41 19.56 -17.05
N PHE A 92 -16.26 18.91 -16.88
CA PHE A 92 -14.99 19.54 -16.55
C PHE A 92 -14.05 19.72 -17.75
N ALA A 93 -14.53 19.40 -18.96
CA ALA A 93 -13.71 19.46 -20.18
C ALA A 93 -13.18 20.86 -20.47
N GLU A 94 -13.96 21.92 -20.20
CA GLU A 94 -13.51 23.30 -20.37
C GLU A 94 -12.26 23.61 -19.52
N ALA A 95 -12.22 23.10 -18.28
CA ALA A 95 -11.04 23.26 -17.41
C ALA A 95 -9.82 22.50 -17.97
N ALA A 96 -10.04 21.27 -18.45
CA ALA A 96 -8.99 20.46 -19.09
C ALA A 96 -8.45 21.13 -20.37
N LEU A 97 -9.32 21.69 -21.19
CA LEU A 97 -8.94 22.41 -22.41
C LEU A 97 -8.14 23.69 -22.11
N LYS A 98 -8.51 24.43 -21.07
CA LYS A 98 -7.75 25.62 -20.62
C LYS A 98 -6.33 25.28 -20.15
N LEU A 99 -6.12 24.04 -19.64
CA LEU A 99 -4.80 23.52 -19.25
C LEU A 99 -4.03 22.90 -20.41
N GLY A 100 -4.63 22.80 -21.60
CA GLY A 100 -3.95 22.38 -22.84
C GLY A 100 -4.19 20.93 -23.24
N ALA A 101 -5.30 20.30 -22.83
CA ALA A 101 -5.70 19.01 -23.41
C ALA A 101 -5.81 19.13 -24.94
N SER A 102 -5.13 18.22 -25.65
CA SER A 102 -5.11 18.21 -27.13
C SER A 102 -6.21 17.34 -27.75
N ALA A 103 -6.80 16.45 -26.95
CA ALA A 103 -7.90 15.57 -27.33
C ALA A 103 -8.70 15.12 -26.10
N ILE A 104 -9.92 14.65 -26.32
CA ILE A 104 -10.76 14.10 -25.28
C ILE A 104 -11.19 12.69 -25.66
N LEU A 105 -11.09 11.75 -24.73
CA LEU A 105 -11.70 10.43 -24.80
C LEU A 105 -12.91 10.39 -23.88
N THR A 106 -14.07 9.98 -24.38
CA THR A 106 -15.32 9.94 -23.61
C THR A 106 -16.28 8.87 -24.14
N ASP A 107 -17.40 8.65 -23.47
CA ASP A 107 -18.50 7.81 -23.93
C ASP A 107 -19.55 8.62 -24.72
N ALA A 108 -20.60 7.94 -25.20
CA ALA A 108 -21.65 8.58 -25.98
C ALA A 108 -22.39 9.69 -25.19
N ALA A 109 -22.58 9.51 -23.89
CA ALA A 109 -23.23 10.50 -23.03
C ALA A 109 -22.34 11.75 -22.85
N GLY A 110 -21.03 11.53 -22.64
CA GLY A 110 -20.05 12.61 -22.56
C GLY A 110 -19.93 13.38 -23.87
N ALA A 111 -19.93 12.68 -25.01
CA ALA A 111 -19.92 13.34 -26.32
C ALA A 111 -21.15 14.22 -26.55
N GLN A 112 -22.33 13.80 -26.11
CA GLN A 112 -23.54 14.63 -26.15
C GLN A 112 -23.44 15.87 -25.24
N LEU A 113 -22.84 15.73 -24.04
CA LEU A 113 -22.63 16.85 -23.12
C LEU A 113 -21.64 17.88 -23.68
N LEU A 114 -20.61 17.41 -24.39
CA LEU A 114 -19.59 18.26 -25.00
C LEU A 114 -20.11 18.99 -26.25
N GLY A 115 -20.99 18.35 -27.04
CA GLY A 115 -21.45 18.89 -28.30
C GLY A 115 -20.29 19.12 -29.26
N GLU A 116 -20.16 20.34 -29.78
CA GLU A 116 -19.02 20.75 -30.61
C GLU A 116 -17.80 21.10 -29.74
N ALA A 117 -16.75 20.30 -29.78
CA ALA A 117 -15.53 20.53 -29.03
C ALA A 117 -14.42 21.17 -29.90
N PRO A 118 -13.58 22.05 -29.31
CA PRO A 118 -12.48 22.68 -30.04
C PRO A 118 -11.28 21.75 -30.29
N VAL A 119 -11.32 20.52 -29.77
CA VAL A 119 -10.33 19.47 -29.97
C VAL A 119 -11.02 18.19 -30.44
N PRO A 120 -10.31 17.25 -31.08
CA PRO A 120 -10.88 15.98 -31.49
C PRO A 120 -11.40 15.16 -30.33
N LEU A 121 -12.51 14.44 -30.53
CA LEU A 121 -13.07 13.49 -29.58
C LEU A 121 -12.85 12.07 -30.11
N LEU A 122 -12.42 11.16 -29.20
CA LEU A 122 -12.55 9.73 -29.35
C LEU A 122 -13.72 9.28 -28.45
N VAL A 123 -14.63 8.49 -29.01
CA VAL A 123 -15.84 8.06 -28.30
C VAL A 123 -15.91 6.55 -28.29
N THR A 124 -15.96 5.96 -27.09
CA THR A 124 -16.12 4.52 -26.86
C THR A 124 -16.78 4.28 -25.52
N GLU A 125 -17.39 3.12 -25.35
CA GLU A 125 -17.96 2.70 -24.06
C GLU A 125 -16.90 2.01 -23.19
N ASN A 126 -17.24 1.70 -21.92
CA ASN A 126 -16.37 1.01 -20.96
C ASN A 126 -14.99 1.66 -20.80
N LEU A 127 -14.93 2.95 -20.75
CA LEU A 127 -13.69 3.74 -20.78
C LEU A 127 -12.62 3.27 -19.78
N ARG A 128 -13.03 2.86 -18.56
CA ARG A 128 -12.09 2.48 -17.51
C ARG A 128 -11.20 1.31 -17.90
N GLU A 129 -11.70 0.36 -18.67
CA GLU A 129 -10.94 -0.81 -19.14
C GLU A 129 -9.79 -0.40 -20.09
N TYR A 130 -9.93 0.75 -20.76
CA TYR A 130 -8.97 1.20 -21.75
C TYR A 130 -7.97 2.23 -21.22
N VAL A 131 -8.23 2.89 -20.08
CA VAL A 131 -7.35 3.95 -19.57
C VAL A 131 -5.95 3.42 -19.27
N GLY A 132 -5.85 2.26 -18.61
CA GLY A 132 -4.57 1.62 -18.27
C GLY A 132 -3.75 1.27 -19.53
N PRO A 133 -4.29 0.47 -20.46
CA PRO A 133 -3.63 0.16 -21.73
C PRO A 133 -3.21 1.40 -22.54
N LEU A 134 -4.07 2.43 -22.60
CA LEU A 134 -3.71 3.70 -23.25
C LEU A 134 -2.58 4.43 -22.54
N ALA A 135 -2.60 4.47 -21.20
CA ALA A 135 -1.53 5.08 -20.42
C ALA A 135 -0.20 4.32 -20.62
N ALA A 136 -0.26 2.98 -20.68
CA ALA A 136 0.90 2.15 -20.99
C ALA A 136 1.51 2.46 -22.36
N LEU A 137 0.65 2.64 -23.37
CA LEU A 137 1.07 3.00 -24.72
C LEU A 137 1.65 4.41 -24.78
N ILE A 138 0.93 5.41 -24.25
CA ILE A 138 1.33 6.83 -24.29
C ILE A 138 2.65 7.04 -23.56
N TYR A 139 2.78 6.54 -22.32
CA TYR A 139 4.01 6.70 -21.55
C TYR A 139 5.13 5.72 -21.96
N GLY A 140 4.80 4.64 -22.67
CA GLY A 140 5.76 3.64 -23.06
C GLY A 140 6.30 2.83 -21.87
N SER A 141 5.51 2.65 -20.82
CA SER A 141 5.95 2.01 -19.57
C SER A 141 6.40 0.56 -19.75
N VAL A 142 5.90 -0.12 -20.77
CA VAL A 142 6.31 -1.49 -21.15
C VAL A 142 7.65 -1.54 -21.88
N SER A 143 8.20 -0.40 -22.31
CA SER A 143 9.43 -0.33 -23.10
C SER A 143 10.72 -0.44 -22.25
N PHE A 144 10.59 -0.71 -20.96
CA PHE A 144 11.71 -0.86 -20.02
C PHE A 144 11.78 -2.30 -19.49
N PRO A 145 12.29 -3.27 -20.27
CA PRO A 145 12.33 -4.69 -19.89
C PRO A 145 13.24 -4.95 -18.67
N ALA A 146 14.27 -4.12 -18.46
CA ALA A 146 15.16 -4.23 -17.32
C ALA A 146 14.52 -3.78 -15.99
N THR A 147 13.36 -3.12 -16.02
CA THR A 147 12.59 -2.78 -14.83
C THR A 147 11.56 -3.89 -14.58
N HIS A 148 11.90 -4.81 -13.70
CA HIS A 148 10.98 -5.88 -13.31
C HIS A 148 9.96 -5.36 -12.30
N ARG A 149 8.72 -5.69 -12.51
CA ARG A 149 7.58 -5.23 -11.73
C ARG A 149 7.08 -6.39 -10.90
N TYR A 150 6.81 -6.12 -9.62
CA TYR A 150 6.30 -7.13 -8.68
C TYR A 150 5.05 -6.60 -8.03
N ALA A 151 4.03 -7.45 -7.92
CA ALA A 151 2.78 -7.13 -7.25
C ALA A 151 2.66 -7.90 -5.94
N VAL A 152 2.13 -7.26 -4.91
CA VAL A 152 1.68 -7.96 -3.70
C VAL A 152 0.24 -7.57 -3.42
N THR A 153 -0.65 -8.58 -3.33
CA THR A 153 -2.06 -8.41 -2.95
C THR A 153 -2.40 -9.27 -1.73
N GLY A 154 -3.53 -9.00 -1.12
CA GLY A 154 -4.07 -9.68 0.06
C GLY A 154 -4.80 -8.69 0.98
N THR A 155 -5.29 -9.13 2.14
CA THR A 155 -5.89 -8.23 3.12
C THR A 155 -4.81 -7.55 3.93
N ASN A 156 -3.99 -8.29 4.65
CA ASN A 156 -2.91 -7.80 5.51
C ASN A 156 -1.54 -8.16 4.94
N GLY A 157 -0.49 -7.43 5.32
CA GLY A 157 0.89 -7.75 4.96
C GLY A 157 1.41 -7.13 3.65
N LYS A 158 0.58 -6.57 2.77
CA LYS A 158 1.00 -5.97 1.49
C LYS A 158 2.16 -4.98 1.64
N THR A 159 1.96 -3.97 2.46
CA THR A 159 2.94 -2.89 2.70
C THR A 159 4.27 -3.44 3.21
N THR A 160 4.23 -4.27 4.25
CA THR A 160 5.46 -4.84 4.81
C THR A 160 6.19 -5.72 3.80
N SER A 161 5.46 -6.58 3.07
CA SER A 161 6.07 -7.44 2.05
C SER A 161 6.68 -6.66 0.88
N THR A 162 6.05 -5.57 0.42
CA THR A 162 6.61 -4.72 -0.64
C THR A 162 7.83 -3.93 -0.18
N TYR A 163 7.85 -3.45 1.08
CA TYR A 163 9.04 -2.84 1.67
C TYR A 163 10.18 -3.83 1.85
N MET A 164 9.89 -5.05 2.31
CA MET A 164 10.89 -6.12 2.39
C MET A 164 11.43 -6.46 1.00
N LEU A 165 10.57 -6.59 0.00
CA LEU A 165 10.96 -6.89 -1.38
C LEU A 165 11.86 -5.78 -1.96
N GLU A 166 11.48 -4.52 -1.81
CA GLU A 166 12.32 -3.37 -2.17
C GLU A 166 13.69 -3.45 -1.49
N SER A 167 13.70 -3.69 -0.17
CA SER A 167 14.92 -3.78 0.63
C SER A 167 15.80 -4.96 0.24
N VAL A 168 15.21 -6.11 -0.11
CA VAL A 168 15.92 -7.30 -0.59
C VAL A 168 16.70 -6.97 -1.86
N PHE A 169 16.12 -6.31 -2.82
CA PHE A 169 16.80 -5.89 -4.04
C PHE A 169 17.81 -4.78 -3.79
N ARG A 170 17.45 -3.76 -3.04
CA ARG A 170 18.34 -2.62 -2.74
C ARG A 170 19.54 -3.03 -1.88
N THR A 171 19.30 -3.74 -0.79
CA THR A 171 20.34 -4.09 0.20
C THR A 171 21.05 -5.39 -0.18
N GLY A 172 20.31 -6.37 -0.70
CA GLY A 172 20.84 -7.68 -1.07
C GLY A 172 21.61 -7.66 -2.39
N LEU A 173 21.10 -6.97 -3.40
CA LEU A 173 21.75 -6.92 -4.73
C LEU A 173 22.43 -5.58 -5.03
N GLY A 174 22.21 -4.53 -4.22
CA GLY A 174 22.79 -3.20 -4.46
C GLY A 174 22.25 -2.50 -5.70
N VAL A 175 21.04 -2.84 -6.17
CA VAL A 175 20.44 -2.27 -7.37
C VAL A 175 19.51 -1.12 -7.05
N LYS A 176 19.22 -0.29 -8.05
CA LYS A 176 18.19 0.77 -7.94
C LYS A 176 16.81 0.15 -7.84
N THR A 177 16.00 0.69 -6.93
CA THR A 177 14.67 0.16 -6.61
C THR A 177 13.60 1.23 -6.66
N GLY A 178 12.37 0.79 -6.84
CA GLY A 178 11.17 1.60 -6.74
C GLY A 178 10.11 0.88 -5.91
N LEU A 179 9.23 1.65 -5.31
CA LEU A 179 8.08 1.15 -4.54
C LEU A 179 6.87 2.03 -4.83
N ILE A 180 5.73 1.41 -5.07
CA ILE A 180 4.43 2.09 -5.17
C ILE A 180 3.51 1.47 -4.11
N GLY A 181 3.18 2.23 -3.09
CA GLY A 181 2.41 1.69 -1.96
C GLY A 181 1.67 2.74 -1.14
N THR A 182 1.04 2.25 -0.08
CA THR A 182 0.16 3.02 0.80
C THR A 182 0.87 4.21 1.44
N ILE A 183 2.09 4.00 1.93
CA ILE A 183 2.82 4.98 2.74
C ILE A 183 3.48 6.04 1.86
N GLN A 184 4.15 5.58 0.81
CA GLN A 184 4.94 6.42 -0.07
C GLN A 184 5.20 5.75 -1.41
N ILE A 185 5.69 6.52 -2.34
CA ILE A 185 6.31 6.06 -3.57
C ILE A 185 7.79 6.32 -3.45
N LEU A 186 8.62 5.30 -3.76
CA LEU A 186 10.08 5.45 -3.83
C LEU A 186 10.53 5.30 -5.27
N ILE A 187 11.46 6.16 -5.70
CA ILE A 187 12.15 6.05 -6.99
C ILE A 187 13.63 6.30 -6.74
N ASP A 188 14.43 5.24 -6.79
CA ASP A 188 15.88 5.31 -6.57
C ASP A 188 16.24 6.02 -5.25
N GLY A 189 15.55 5.66 -4.16
CA GLY A 189 15.73 6.25 -2.83
C GLY A 189 15.06 7.60 -2.58
N VAL A 190 14.47 8.24 -3.61
CA VAL A 190 13.71 9.49 -3.44
C VAL A 190 12.26 9.17 -3.09
N SER A 191 11.80 9.70 -1.96
CA SER A 191 10.42 9.53 -1.47
C SER A 191 9.49 10.59 -2.04
N VAL A 192 8.31 10.14 -2.46
CA VAL A 192 7.19 10.99 -2.90
C VAL A 192 5.94 10.58 -2.12
N PRO A 193 5.17 11.53 -1.57
CA PRO A 193 3.94 11.22 -0.84
C PRO A 193 2.96 10.42 -1.70
N SER A 194 2.34 9.39 -1.11
CA SER A 194 1.25 8.62 -1.72
C SER A 194 -0.08 9.02 -1.10
N LYS A 195 -1.14 9.11 -1.91
CA LYS A 195 -2.51 9.37 -1.44
C LYS A 195 -3.39 8.12 -1.49
N MET A 196 -2.91 7.07 -2.13
CA MET A 196 -3.66 5.82 -2.32
C MET A 196 -2.70 4.64 -2.34
N THR A 197 -3.13 3.51 -1.80
CA THR A 197 -2.35 2.25 -1.85
C THR A 197 -1.88 1.92 -3.26
N THR A 198 -2.77 2.10 -4.23
CA THR A 198 -2.50 1.89 -5.65
C THR A 198 -3.07 3.09 -6.40
N PRO A 199 -2.25 3.94 -7.03
CA PRO A 199 -2.70 5.11 -7.78
C PRO A 199 -3.58 4.74 -8.99
N GLU A 200 -4.26 5.73 -9.59
CA GLU A 200 -4.98 5.57 -10.86
C GLU A 200 -4.01 5.20 -11.99
N SER A 201 -4.49 4.46 -12.99
CA SER A 201 -3.64 3.88 -14.05
C SER A 201 -2.77 4.89 -14.81
N PRO A 202 -3.18 6.12 -15.10
CA PRO A 202 -2.28 7.11 -15.69
C PRO A 202 -1.05 7.40 -14.83
N HIS A 203 -1.23 7.46 -13.50
CA HIS A 203 -0.13 7.70 -12.58
C HIS A 203 0.77 6.47 -12.41
N VAL A 204 0.18 5.26 -12.35
CA VAL A 204 0.95 4.00 -12.30
C VAL A 204 1.89 3.92 -13.50
N HIS A 205 1.39 4.12 -14.72
CA HIS A 205 2.22 4.04 -15.92
C HIS A 205 3.23 5.19 -16.04
N SER A 206 2.88 6.40 -15.59
CA SER A 206 3.81 7.51 -15.46
C SER A 206 4.98 7.17 -14.54
N LEU A 207 4.69 6.65 -13.33
CA LEU A 207 5.70 6.25 -12.34
C LEU A 207 6.59 5.11 -12.85
N LEU A 208 6.02 4.08 -13.46
CA LEU A 208 6.79 2.98 -14.04
C LEU A 208 7.73 3.45 -15.16
N THR A 209 7.30 4.44 -15.97
CA THR A 209 8.14 5.05 -17.00
C THR A 209 9.28 5.85 -16.36
N ILE A 210 9.01 6.65 -15.33
CA ILE A 210 10.05 7.38 -14.58
C ILE A 210 11.05 6.38 -13.98
N MET A 211 10.57 5.31 -13.33
CA MET A 211 11.44 4.25 -12.80
C MET A 211 12.32 3.64 -13.89
N GLY A 212 11.75 3.35 -15.06
CA GLY A 212 12.50 2.86 -16.22
C GLY A 212 13.57 3.85 -16.70
N GLN A 213 13.24 5.15 -16.81
CA GLN A 213 14.19 6.21 -17.17
C GLN A 213 15.33 6.35 -16.14
N HIS A 214 15.06 6.08 -14.86
CA HIS A 214 16.05 6.05 -13.78
C HIS A 214 16.81 4.73 -13.65
N GLN A 215 16.54 3.77 -14.56
CA GLN A 215 17.19 2.43 -14.55
C GLN A 215 16.90 1.62 -13.27
N VAL A 216 15.70 1.77 -12.72
CA VAL A 216 15.22 0.95 -11.62
C VAL A 216 15.12 -0.52 -12.06
N ARG A 217 15.76 -1.44 -11.31
CA ARG A 217 15.70 -2.90 -11.57
C ARG A 217 14.44 -3.52 -10.98
N CYS A 218 14.07 -3.12 -9.76
CA CYS A 218 12.93 -3.65 -9.02
C CYS A 218 11.90 -2.55 -8.77
N ALA A 219 10.67 -2.72 -9.28
CA ALA A 219 9.51 -1.90 -8.97
C ALA A 219 8.49 -2.74 -8.18
N ALA A 220 8.55 -2.69 -6.84
CA ALA A 220 7.60 -3.35 -5.95
C ALA A 220 6.31 -2.54 -5.83
N MET A 221 5.16 -3.20 -5.89
CA MET A 221 3.86 -2.52 -5.96
C MET A 221 2.81 -3.20 -5.09
N GLU A 222 2.16 -2.43 -4.22
CA GLU A 222 0.95 -2.87 -3.54
C GLU A 222 -0.22 -2.82 -4.52
N VAL A 223 -0.94 -3.95 -4.66
CA VAL A 223 -2.13 -4.04 -5.51
C VAL A 223 -3.34 -4.36 -4.64
N SER A 224 -4.18 -3.36 -4.39
CA SER A 224 -5.43 -3.52 -3.64
C SER A 224 -6.54 -4.12 -4.52
N SER A 225 -7.55 -4.74 -3.91
CA SER A 225 -8.73 -5.22 -4.64
C SER A 225 -9.46 -4.08 -5.37
N HIS A 226 -9.59 -2.91 -4.72
CA HIS A 226 -10.12 -1.70 -5.36
C HIS A 226 -9.36 -1.34 -6.64
N ALA A 227 -8.02 -1.49 -6.63
CA ALA A 227 -7.21 -1.17 -7.80
C ALA A 227 -7.48 -2.12 -8.97
N ILE A 228 -7.79 -3.37 -8.67
CA ILE A 228 -8.14 -4.36 -9.69
C ILE A 228 -9.53 -4.06 -10.24
N ASP A 229 -10.54 -3.90 -9.37
CA ASP A 229 -11.93 -3.64 -9.77
C ASP A 229 -12.10 -2.30 -10.51
N TYR A 230 -11.29 -1.30 -10.17
CA TYR A 230 -11.29 0.00 -10.84
C TYR A 230 -10.27 0.12 -11.97
N HIS A 231 -9.72 -0.99 -12.47
CA HIS A 231 -8.80 -1.03 -13.61
C HIS A 231 -7.55 -0.15 -13.47
N ARG A 232 -7.08 0.07 -12.22
CA ARG A 232 -5.93 0.95 -11.96
C ARG A 232 -4.59 0.34 -12.35
N VAL A 233 -4.53 -0.99 -12.45
CA VAL A 233 -3.33 -1.74 -12.79
C VAL A 233 -3.38 -2.40 -14.16
N ASP A 234 -4.41 -2.11 -14.96
CA ASP A 234 -4.52 -2.63 -16.31
C ASP A 234 -3.39 -2.08 -17.19
N GLY A 235 -2.84 -2.93 -18.05
CA GLY A 235 -1.67 -2.62 -18.86
C GLY A 235 -0.32 -2.85 -18.15
N VAL A 236 -0.31 -3.17 -16.84
CA VAL A 236 0.90 -3.59 -16.12
C VAL A 236 1.03 -5.09 -16.19
N LYS A 237 2.20 -5.59 -16.59
CA LYS A 237 2.57 -7.01 -16.47
C LYS A 237 3.67 -7.16 -15.41
N TYR A 238 3.45 -8.04 -14.46
CA TYR A 238 4.35 -8.33 -13.35
C TYR A 238 5.22 -9.54 -13.64
N ALA A 239 6.50 -9.49 -13.29
CA ALA A 239 7.38 -10.66 -13.34
C ALA A 239 6.90 -11.72 -12.32
N VAL A 240 6.58 -11.28 -11.10
CA VAL A 240 6.00 -12.15 -10.07
C VAL A 240 4.89 -11.41 -9.33
N ALA A 241 3.74 -12.07 -9.13
CA ALA A 241 2.66 -11.60 -8.28
C ALA A 241 2.56 -12.44 -7.00
N GLY A 242 2.49 -11.79 -5.83
CA GLY A 242 2.37 -12.43 -4.54
C GLY A 242 0.99 -12.26 -3.89
N PHE A 243 0.51 -13.30 -3.22
CA PHE A 243 -0.69 -13.28 -2.39
C PHE A 243 -0.33 -13.53 -0.93
N THR A 244 -0.76 -12.64 -0.03
CA THR A 244 -0.48 -12.77 1.41
C THR A 244 -1.55 -13.57 2.16
N ASN A 245 -2.79 -13.11 2.14
CA ASN A 245 -3.94 -13.71 2.83
C ASN A 245 -5.25 -13.05 2.42
N LEU A 246 -6.39 -13.67 2.83
CA LEU A 246 -7.71 -13.08 2.71
C LEU A 246 -8.47 -13.23 4.04
N THR A 247 -8.75 -12.11 4.68
CA THR A 247 -9.55 -12.02 5.90
C THR A 247 -10.63 -10.96 5.73
N GLN A 248 -11.61 -10.90 6.63
CA GLN A 248 -12.72 -9.95 6.52
C GLN A 248 -12.22 -8.50 6.54
N ASP A 249 -12.45 -7.81 5.43
CA ASP A 249 -12.22 -6.37 5.27
C ASP A 249 -12.97 -5.88 4.02
N HIS A 250 -13.23 -4.57 3.91
CA HIS A 250 -13.83 -3.94 2.73
C HIS A 250 -15.15 -4.57 2.23
N LEU A 251 -15.96 -5.18 3.11
CA LEU A 251 -17.26 -5.75 2.73
C LEU A 251 -18.30 -4.67 2.40
N ASP A 252 -18.07 -3.43 2.79
CA ASP A 252 -18.83 -2.27 2.36
C ASP A 252 -18.78 -2.08 0.83
N LEU A 253 -17.65 -2.42 0.18
CA LEU A 253 -17.50 -2.38 -1.28
C LEU A 253 -17.86 -3.72 -1.93
N HIS A 254 -17.26 -4.81 -1.42
CA HIS A 254 -17.35 -6.12 -2.10
C HIS A 254 -18.65 -6.87 -1.76
N GLY A 255 -19.34 -6.53 -0.69
CA GLY A 255 -20.57 -7.20 -0.24
C GLY A 255 -20.33 -8.59 0.36
N THR A 256 -19.54 -9.44 -0.27
CA THR A 256 -19.23 -10.83 0.17
C THR A 256 -17.74 -11.14 0.14
N MET A 257 -17.32 -12.13 0.91
CA MET A 257 -15.93 -12.64 0.88
C MET A 257 -15.57 -13.28 -0.46
N GLU A 258 -16.54 -13.91 -1.13
CA GLU A 258 -16.37 -14.51 -2.46
C GLU A 258 -16.06 -13.43 -3.50
N HIS A 259 -16.82 -12.34 -3.55
CA HIS A 259 -16.53 -11.24 -4.47
C HIS A 259 -15.18 -10.58 -4.16
N TYR A 260 -14.84 -10.43 -2.87
CA TYR A 260 -13.52 -9.93 -2.45
C TYR A 260 -12.38 -10.84 -2.90
N PHE A 261 -12.59 -12.16 -2.84
CA PHE A 261 -11.68 -13.18 -3.37
C PHE A 261 -11.54 -13.05 -4.89
N ASP A 262 -12.67 -13.01 -5.62
CA ASP A 262 -12.69 -12.96 -7.08
C ASP A 262 -11.98 -11.72 -7.62
N SER A 263 -12.13 -10.57 -6.95
CA SER A 263 -11.40 -9.34 -7.28
C SER A 263 -9.89 -9.56 -7.23
N LYS A 264 -9.36 -10.17 -6.16
CA LYS A 264 -7.92 -10.43 -6.03
C LYS A 264 -7.43 -11.52 -6.99
N ALA A 265 -8.23 -12.54 -7.25
CA ALA A 265 -7.88 -13.63 -8.13
C ALA A 265 -7.60 -13.19 -9.58
N GLN A 266 -8.21 -12.06 -10.02
CA GLN A 266 -7.92 -11.46 -11.32
C GLN A 266 -6.45 -11.03 -11.50
N LEU A 267 -5.67 -10.88 -10.42
CA LEU A 267 -4.24 -10.58 -10.54
C LEU A 267 -3.43 -11.77 -11.07
N PHE A 268 -3.91 -12.99 -10.86
CA PHE A 268 -3.21 -14.22 -11.16
C PHE A 268 -3.65 -14.79 -12.50
N THR A 269 -3.41 -14.04 -13.58
CA THR A 269 -3.68 -14.45 -14.97
C THR A 269 -2.41 -14.26 -15.81
N PRO A 270 -2.26 -14.98 -16.96
CA PRO A 270 -1.10 -14.85 -17.83
C PRO A 270 -0.91 -13.45 -18.40
N GLU A 271 -1.98 -12.67 -18.53
CA GLU A 271 -1.96 -11.29 -19.01
C GLU A 271 -1.32 -10.36 -17.99
N ARG A 272 -1.49 -10.64 -16.68
CA ARG A 272 -1.08 -9.77 -15.58
C ARG A 272 0.23 -10.19 -14.93
N ALA A 273 0.52 -11.50 -14.81
CA ALA A 273 1.74 -11.99 -14.17
C ALA A 273 2.39 -13.14 -14.93
N GLU A 274 3.72 -13.23 -14.87
CA GLU A 274 4.47 -14.36 -15.44
C GLU A 274 4.56 -15.52 -14.46
N LEU A 275 4.79 -15.21 -13.17
CA LEU A 275 4.82 -16.15 -12.07
C LEU A 275 3.92 -15.67 -10.93
N ALA A 276 3.45 -16.59 -10.12
CA ALA A 276 2.70 -16.32 -8.90
C ALA A 276 3.30 -17.03 -7.69
N VAL A 277 3.26 -16.36 -6.52
CA VAL A 277 3.57 -16.95 -5.21
C VAL A 277 2.34 -16.79 -4.33
N ILE A 278 1.73 -17.90 -3.93
CA ILE A 278 0.49 -17.90 -3.16
C ILE A 278 0.75 -18.45 -1.77
N THR A 279 0.57 -17.61 -0.75
CA THR A 279 0.56 -18.07 0.64
C THR A 279 -0.73 -18.85 0.90
N ALA A 280 -0.57 -20.14 1.22
CA ALA A 280 -1.64 -21.13 1.34
C ALA A 280 -1.71 -21.67 2.78
N ASP A 281 -1.92 -20.77 3.75
CA ASP A 281 -1.97 -21.09 5.18
C ASP A 281 -3.38 -21.40 5.70
N ASP A 282 -4.42 -21.18 4.88
CA ASP A 282 -5.83 -21.38 5.20
C ASP A 282 -6.67 -21.70 3.95
N GLU A 283 -7.97 -21.93 4.14
CA GLU A 283 -8.89 -22.29 3.06
C GLU A 283 -8.91 -21.28 1.90
N TRP A 284 -8.80 -19.97 2.20
CA TRP A 284 -8.76 -18.94 1.17
C TRP A 284 -7.44 -18.95 0.39
N GLY A 285 -6.33 -19.20 1.08
CA GLY A 285 -5.02 -19.35 0.45
C GLY A 285 -4.96 -20.58 -0.46
N GLU A 286 -5.49 -21.73 -0.01
CA GLU A 286 -5.60 -22.94 -0.82
C GLU A 286 -6.52 -22.76 -2.04
N LYS A 287 -7.66 -22.08 -1.85
CA LYS A 287 -8.55 -21.72 -2.95
C LYS A 287 -7.84 -20.80 -3.95
N MET A 288 -7.06 -19.82 -3.48
CA MET A 288 -6.30 -18.92 -4.35
C MET A 288 -5.21 -19.67 -5.13
N PHE A 289 -4.50 -20.60 -4.48
CA PHE A 289 -3.50 -21.43 -5.13
C PHE A 289 -4.13 -22.27 -6.26
N SER A 290 -5.25 -22.93 -5.97
CA SER A 290 -5.99 -23.74 -6.97
C SER A 290 -6.46 -22.88 -8.14
N THR A 291 -7.07 -21.72 -7.86
CA THR A 291 -7.55 -20.77 -8.88
C THR A 291 -6.40 -20.24 -9.73
N ALA A 292 -5.28 -19.86 -9.12
CA ALA A 292 -4.10 -19.40 -9.86
C ALA A 292 -3.52 -20.49 -10.77
N CYS A 293 -3.48 -21.75 -10.29
CA CYS A 293 -3.05 -22.90 -11.11
C CYS A 293 -3.97 -23.14 -12.31
N GLU A 294 -5.28 -22.98 -12.14
CA GLU A 294 -6.27 -23.10 -13.23
C GLU A 294 -6.11 -21.99 -14.27
N GLN A 295 -5.88 -20.75 -13.82
CA GLN A 295 -5.80 -19.58 -14.70
C GLN A 295 -4.44 -19.45 -15.41
N MET A 296 -3.34 -19.62 -14.68
CA MET A 296 -1.98 -19.41 -15.20
C MET A 296 -1.31 -20.68 -15.69
N GLY A 297 -1.78 -21.85 -15.23
CA GLY A 297 -1.08 -23.13 -15.34
C GLY A 297 -0.16 -23.39 -14.14
N ALA A 298 -0.20 -24.62 -13.63
CA ALA A 298 0.51 -25.04 -12.41
C ALA A 298 2.05 -24.85 -12.48
N GLN A 299 2.61 -24.68 -13.68
CA GLN A 299 4.06 -24.45 -13.87
C GLN A 299 4.48 -23.02 -13.51
N GLN A 300 3.57 -22.07 -13.48
CA GLN A 300 3.80 -20.65 -13.19
C GLN A 300 3.46 -20.28 -11.73
N VAL A 301 2.91 -21.22 -10.95
CA VAL A 301 2.43 -20.94 -9.60
C VAL A 301 3.29 -21.68 -8.57
N HIS A 302 3.76 -20.94 -7.57
CA HIS A 302 4.47 -21.45 -6.41
C HIS A 302 3.58 -21.36 -5.18
N ARG A 303 3.45 -22.47 -4.45
CA ARG A 303 2.79 -22.54 -3.16
C ARG A 303 3.77 -22.14 -2.06
N LEU A 304 3.33 -21.35 -1.11
CA LEU A 304 4.08 -21.01 0.08
C LEU A 304 3.25 -21.32 1.32
N VAL A 305 3.75 -22.16 2.21
CA VAL A 305 3.11 -22.47 3.49
C VAL A 305 3.99 -21.94 4.61
N THR A 306 3.45 -21.05 5.43
CA THR A 306 4.19 -20.37 6.50
C THR A 306 3.66 -20.73 7.90
N ALA A 307 2.51 -21.43 7.98
CA ALA A 307 1.76 -21.63 9.22
C ALA A 307 1.55 -20.32 9.98
N ARG A 308 1.21 -19.25 9.25
CA ARG A 308 1.04 -17.88 9.76
C ARG A 308 2.28 -17.31 10.46
N GLY A 309 3.46 -17.75 10.02
CA GLY A 309 4.76 -17.32 10.55
C GLY A 309 5.35 -18.24 11.63
N ALA A 310 4.58 -19.16 12.17
CA ALA A 310 5.10 -20.14 13.14
C ALA A 310 6.01 -21.20 12.51
N GLY A 311 5.87 -21.40 11.19
CA GLY A 311 6.57 -22.42 10.44
C GLY A 311 6.06 -23.83 10.69
N LEU A 312 6.45 -24.75 9.81
CA LEU A 312 6.19 -26.19 9.96
C LEU A 312 7.38 -26.86 10.65
N ALA A 313 7.16 -28.03 11.24
CA ALA A 313 8.23 -28.83 11.81
C ALA A 313 9.21 -29.32 10.73
N GLU A 314 8.67 -29.72 9.59
CA GLU A 314 9.40 -30.20 8.42
C GLU A 314 8.61 -29.95 7.13
N VAL A 315 9.24 -30.06 5.98
CA VAL A 315 8.60 -29.96 4.67
C VAL A 315 7.68 -31.17 4.49
N PRO A 316 6.39 -30.99 4.15
CA PRO A 316 5.49 -32.10 3.88
C PRO A 316 6.02 -33.01 2.76
N ALA A 317 5.89 -34.32 2.94
CA ALA A 317 6.44 -35.30 2.01
C ALA A 317 5.83 -35.23 0.60
N GLU A 318 4.61 -34.70 0.48
CA GLU A 318 3.90 -34.49 -0.78
C GLU A 318 4.35 -33.24 -1.54
N PHE A 319 5.16 -32.35 -0.93
CA PHE A 319 5.62 -31.12 -1.57
C PHE A 319 6.61 -31.43 -2.72
N GLY A 320 6.39 -30.74 -3.84
CA GLY A 320 7.27 -30.74 -5.00
C GLY A 320 8.21 -29.53 -5.02
N ALA A 321 8.90 -29.34 -6.13
CA ALA A 321 9.84 -28.24 -6.31
C ALA A 321 9.22 -26.83 -6.28
N ARG A 322 7.90 -26.72 -6.45
CA ARG A 322 7.16 -25.45 -6.40
C ARG A 322 6.41 -25.22 -5.09
N ASP A 323 6.42 -26.20 -4.20
CA ASP A 323 5.81 -26.11 -2.90
C ASP A 323 6.87 -25.79 -1.87
N TRP A 324 6.79 -24.60 -1.31
CA TRP A 324 7.74 -24.06 -0.33
C TRP A 324 7.12 -24.00 1.05
N ALA A 325 7.89 -24.30 2.05
CA ALA A 325 7.51 -24.22 3.45
C ALA A 325 8.49 -23.36 4.25
N VAL A 326 7.97 -22.55 5.16
CA VAL A 326 8.76 -22.00 6.26
C VAL A 326 8.96 -23.09 7.29
N VAL A 327 10.20 -23.36 7.65
CA VAL A 327 10.57 -24.37 8.65
C VAL A 327 11.60 -23.81 9.63
N ARG A 328 11.75 -24.47 10.79
CA ARG A 328 12.78 -24.15 11.78
C ARG A 328 12.79 -22.67 12.21
N VAL A 329 11.63 -22.12 12.49
CA VAL A 329 11.52 -20.74 12.99
C VAL A 329 12.10 -20.67 14.39
N GLN A 330 13.04 -19.75 14.61
CA GLN A 330 13.68 -19.48 15.89
C GLN A 330 13.67 -17.99 16.18
N ARG A 331 13.20 -17.62 17.36
CA ARG A 331 13.22 -16.23 17.81
C ARG A 331 14.64 -15.80 18.17
N GLU A 332 15.11 -14.69 17.60
CA GLU A 332 16.39 -14.05 17.90
C GLU A 332 16.16 -12.57 18.22
N GLY A 333 16.15 -12.24 19.51
CA GLY A 333 15.79 -10.89 19.98
C GLY A 333 14.32 -10.57 19.70
N LEU A 334 14.06 -9.48 18.98
CA LEU A 334 12.73 -9.11 18.51
C LEU A 334 12.34 -9.80 17.22
N GLY A 335 13.31 -10.31 16.46
CA GLY A 335 13.13 -10.89 15.16
C GLY A 335 13.18 -12.42 15.16
N HIS A 336 13.25 -12.98 13.94
CA HIS A 336 13.19 -14.42 13.73
C HIS A 336 14.17 -14.87 12.66
N ARG A 337 14.90 -15.98 12.93
CA ARG A 337 15.61 -16.77 11.94
C ARG A 337 14.73 -17.92 11.50
N PHE A 338 14.67 -18.18 10.21
CA PHE A 338 13.86 -19.26 9.63
C PHE A 338 14.47 -19.76 8.32
N TYR A 339 13.97 -20.87 7.83
CA TYR A 339 14.37 -21.44 6.56
C TYR A 339 13.16 -21.60 5.64
N LEU A 340 13.35 -21.27 4.35
CA LEU A 340 12.43 -21.60 3.28
C LEU A 340 12.97 -22.85 2.58
N GLU A 341 12.19 -23.93 2.61
CA GLU A 341 12.57 -25.20 1.98
C GLU A 341 11.46 -25.70 1.05
N ASN A 342 11.86 -26.32 -0.05
CA ASN A 342 10.92 -26.94 -0.96
C ASN A 342 11.07 -28.48 -1.02
N GLY A 343 10.10 -29.15 -1.67
CA GLY A 343 10.12 -30.61 -1.79
C GLY A 343 11.25 -31.18 -2.69
N ALA A 344 11.99 -30.33 -3.41
CA ALA A 344 13.18 -30.71 -4.16
C ALA A 344 14.49 -30.63 -3.34
N GLY A 345 14.43 -30.15 -2.09
CA GLY A 345 15.57 -30.04 -1.19
C GLY A 345 16.35 -28.73 -1.32
N GLU A 346 15.83 -27.72 -2.01
CA GLU A 346 16.39 -26.37 -1.94
C GLU A 346 16.07 -25.76 -0.57
N SER A 347 17.02 -25.02 0.01
CA SER A 347 16.91 -24.39 1.33
C SER A 347 17.51 -22.99 1.31
N ILE A 348 16.76 -22.01 1.81
CA ILE A 348 17.14 -20.60 1.90
C ILE A 348 17.07 -20.18 3.38
N GLU A 349 18.22 -19.81 3.94
CA GLU A 349 18.28 -19.24 5.29
C GLU A 349 17.89 -17.76 5.27
N CYS A 350 17.01 -17.36 6.16
CA CYS A 350 16.48 -16.00 6.29
C CYS A 350 16.53 -15.52 7.74
N TYR A 351 16.78 -14.22 7.90
CA TYR A 351 16.58 -13.53 9.17
C TYR A 351 15.83 -12.22 8.96
N THR A 352 14.77 -12.01 9.74
CA THR A 352 14.10 -10.71 9.85
C THR A 352 14.17 -10.20 11.28
N GLY A 353 14.59 -8.95 11.46
CA GLY A 353 14.59 -8.27 12.76
C GLY A 353 13.26 -7.61 13.10
N LEU A 354 12.26 -7.65 12.19
CA LEU A 354 10.94 -7.11 12.48
C LEU A 354 10.21 -8.00 13.51
N PRO A 355 9.57 -7.39 14.52
CA PRO A 355 8.82 -8.14 15.53
C PRO A 355 7.58 -8.80 14.91
N ALA A 356 7.03 -9.78 15.62
CA ALA A 356 5.83 -10.55 15.28
C ALA A 356 6.03 -11.69 14.27
N ASP A 357 5.41 -12.82 14.56
CA ASP A 357 5.50 -14.04 13.75
C ASP A 357 4.98 -13.83 12.32
N PHE A 358 3.92 -13.02 12.14
CA PHE A 358 3.40 -12.74 10.80
C PHE A 358 4.42 -12.02 9.88
N ASN A 359 5.47 -11.39 10.43
CA ASN A 359 6.54 -10.83 9.63
C ASN A 359 7.49 -11.90 9.07
N VAL A 360 7.49 -13.11 9.64
CA VAL A 360 8.12 -14.28 9.02
C VAL A 360 7.39 -14.63 7.72
N SER A 361 6.04 -14.63 7.72
CA SER A 361 5.25 -14.85 6.48
C SER A 361 5.51 -13.78 5.43
N ASN A 362 5.53 -12.49 5.84
CA ASN A 362 5.82 -11.38 4.93
C ASN A 362 7.23 -11.49 4.34
N ALA A 363 8.23 -11.85 5.16
CA ALA A 363 9.61 -12.03 4.75
C ALA A 363 9.78 -13.24 3.83
N ALA A 364 9.10 -14.34 4.11
CA ALA A 364 9.08 -15.54 3.28
C ALA A 364 8.53 -15.26 1.88
N LEU A 365 7.41 -14.54 1.80
CA LEU A 365 6.81 -14.13 0.53
C LEU A 365 7.75 -13.22 -0.27
N ALA A 366 8.32 -12.18 0.36
CA ALA A 366 9.25 -11.28 -0.29
C ALA A 366 10.53 -12.00 -0.77
N THR A 367 11.06 -12.91 0.06
CA THR A 367 12.20 -13.74 -0.29
C THR A 367 11.93 -14.61 -1.51
N LEU A 368 10.79 -15.32 -1.51
CA LEU A 368 10.49 -16.24 -2.60
C LEU A 368 10.23 -15.49 -3.91
N ILE A 369 9.53 -14.35 -3.88
CA ILE A 369 9.34 -13.48 -5.05
C ILE A 369 10.70 -13.06 -5.63
N ALA A 370 11.63 -12.60 -4.80
CA ALA A 370 12.96 -12.17 -5.25
C ALA A 370 13.79 -13.35 -5.77
N TYR A 371 13.77 -14.49 -5.07
CA TYR A 371 14.52 -15.69 -5.45
C TYR A 371 14.11 -16.23 -6.82
N LEU A 372 12.82 -16.20 -7.14
CA LEU A 372 12.29 -16.71 -8.40
C LEU A 372 12.71 -15.85 -9.61
N ASP A 373 12.93 -14.56 -9.42
CA ASP A 373 13.30 -13.62 -10.48
C ASP A 373 14.81 -13.25 -10.49
N THR A 374 15.63 -13.99 -9.77
CA THR A 374 17.09 -13.81 -9.74
C THR A 374 17.82 -14.94 -10.46
N ASP A 375 18.87 -14.60 -11.20
CA ASP A 375 19.76 -15.59 -11.82
C ASP A 375 20.77 -16.18 -10.82
N ALA A 376 21.62 -17.11 -11.27
CA ALA A 376 22.57 -17.78 -10.41
C ALA A 376 23.61 -16.81 -9.79
N ALA A 377 24.05 -15.79 -10.54
CA ALA A 377 25.02 -14.81 -10.04
C ALA A 377 24.38 -13.85 -9.03
N GLU A 378 23.15 -13.41 -9.28
CA GLU A 378 22.37 -12.62 -8.33
C GLU A 378 22.09 -13.40 -7.03
N ARG A 379 21.79 -14.71 -7.11
CA ARG A 379 21.58 -15.58 -5.93
C ARG A 379 22.82 -15.72 -5.05
N GLU A 380 24.04 -15.72 -5.62
CA GLU A 380 25.27 -15.74 -4.84
C GLU A 380 25.41 -14.51 -3.92
N LEU A 381 24.86 -13.36 -4.30
CA LEU A 381 24.81 -12.15 -3.49
C LEU A 381 23.59 -12.14 -2.55
N LEU A 382 22.44 -12.57 -3.06
CA LEU A 382 21.17 -12.51 -2.36
C LEU A 382 21.12 -13.40 -1.13
N LEU A 383 21.53 -14.68 -1.24
CA LEU A 383 21.40 -15.66 -0.16
C LEU A 383 22.12 -15.26 1.12
N PRO A 384 23.39 -14.80 1.09
CA PRO A 384 24.07 -14.30 2.28
C PRO A 384 23.38 -13.05 2.89
N ALA A 385 22.83 -12.16 2.05
CA ALA A 385 22.16 -10.96 2.52
C ALA A 385 20.83 -11.26 3.24
N LEU A 386 20.09 -12.27 2.79
CA LEU A 386 18.86 -12.74 3.45
C LEU A 386 19.16 -13.34 4.83
N ALA A 387 20.24 -14.15 4.96
CA ALA A 387 20.66 -14.73 6.22
C ALA A 387 21.24 -13.69 7.20
N ALA A 388 21.87 -12.62 6.70
CA ALA A 388 22.49 -11.57 7.53
C ALA A 388 21.48 -10.61 8.17
N GLY A 389 20.27 -10.48 7.59
CA GLY A 389 19.14 -9.77 8.18
C GLY A 389 18.80 -8.38 7.65
N PRO A 390 19.75 -7.46 7.33
CA PRO A 390 19.38 -6.10 6.90
C PRO A 390 18.43 -6.06 5.69
N ALA A 391 18.51 -7.03 4.80
CA ALA A 391 17.67 -7.13 3.61
C ALA A 391 16.19 -7.35 3.94
N LEU A 392 15.90 -8.12 5.00
CA LEU A 392 14.53 -8.42 5.44
C LEU A 392 14.09 -7.62 6.68
N THR A 393 14.83 -6.56 7.03
CA THR A 393 14.53 -5.72 8.20
C THR A 393 14.44 -4.23 7.81
N PRO A 394 13.63 -3.87 6.80
CA PRO A 394 13.41 -2.46 6.49
C PRO A 394 12.63 -1.77 7.62
N VAL A 395 12.82 -0.46 7.78
CA VAL A 395 11.90 0.34 8.58
C VAL A 395 10.62 0.54 7.77
N VAL A 396 9.50 0.01 8.26
CA VAL A 396 8.18 0.17 7.64
C VAL A 396 7.36 1.12 8.50
N PRO A 397 7.14 2.38 8.08
CA PRO A 397 6.45 3.36 8.92
C PRO A 397 5.06 2.87 9.35
N GLY A 398 4.79 2.91 10.66
CA GLY A 398 3.49 2.53 11.24
C GLY A 398 3.09 1.07 11.04
N ARG A 399 4.04 0.16 10.88
CA ARG A 399 3.82 -1.29 10.85
C ARG A 399 4.70 -1.96 11.90
N MET A 400 4.10 -2.34 13.02
CA MET A 400 4.82 -2.84 14.22
C MET A 400 6.05 -1.98 14.53
N GLN A 401 5.89 -0.67 14.39
CA GLN A 401 7.00 0.28 14.48
C GLN A 401 7.32 0.57 15.93
N LEU A 402 8.50 0.11 16.37
CA LEU A 402 8.99 0.30 17.72
C LEU A 402 9.41 1.77 17.95
N ILE A 403 8.90 2.37 19.01
CA ILE A 403 9.20 3.76 19.42
C ILE A 403 10.12 3.78 20.65
N SER A 404 9.90 2.85 21.59
CA SER A 404 10.68 2.69 22.82
C SER A 404 10.80 1.22 23.20
N LEU A 405 11.92 0.88 23.86
CA LEU A 405 12.17 -0.47 24.38
C LEU A 405 11.64 -0.67 25.82
N ALA A 406 11.50 0.40 26.59
CA ALA A 406 11.06 0.35 27.99
C ALA A 406 10.33 1.66 28.36
N PRO A 407 8.98 1.68 28.43
CA PRO A 407 8.06 0.60 28.04
C PRO A 407 8.20 0.19 26.57
N HIS A 408 7.80 -1.05 26.24
CA HIS A 408 7.81 -1.54 24.87
C HIS A 408 6.66 -0.89 24.09
N ALA A 409 6.91 0.29 23.51
CA ALA A 409 5.89 1.08 22.82
C ALA A 409 5.96 0.88 21.30
N ILE A 410 4.85 0.46 20.69
CA ILE A 410 4.71 0.13 19.28
C ILE A 410 3.56 0.91 18.66
N VAL A 411 3.77 1.42 17.45
CA VAL A 411 2.74 2.03 16.60
C VAL A 411 2.46 1.11 15.42
N ASP A 412 1.18 0.78 15.20
CA ASP A 412 0.73 -0.12 14.12
C ASP A 412 -0.54 0.38 13.42
N PHE A 413 -0.72 -0.02 12.19
CA PHE A 413 -1.89 0.31 11.36
C PHE A 413 -3.07 -0.68 11.55
N ALA A 414 -3.02 -1.57 12.50
CA ALA A 414 -4.08 -2.56 12.75
C ALA A 414 -5.44 -1.88 12.98
N HIS A 415 -6.31 -1.89 11.98
CA HIS A 415 -7.61 -1.21 11.93
C HIS A 415 -8.77 -2.14 11.58
N ASN A 416 -8.51 -3.44 11.54
CA ASN A 416 -9.51 -4.49 11.33
C ASN A 416 -9.35 -5.62 12.38
N PRO A 417 -10.35 -6.49 12.58
CA PRO A 417 -10.34 -7.53 13.60
C PRO A 417 -9.10 -8.45 13.55
N ASP A 418 -8.76 -8.97 12.38
CA ASP A 418 -7.60 -9.87 12.20
C ASP A 418 -6.27 -9.16 12.50
N GLY A 419 -6.08 -7.96 11.93
CA GLY A 419 -4.89 -7.15 12.17
C GLY A 419 -4.70 -6.81 13.65
N LEU A 420 -5.79 -6.43 14.34
CA LEU A 420 -5.76 -6.09 15.76
C LEU A 420 -5.41 -7.30 16.63
N THR A 421 -6.00 -8.47 16.31
CA THR A 421 -5.68 -9.73 16.99
C THR A 421 -4.21 -10.05 16.88
N ARG A 422 -3.67 -10.05 15.66
CA ARG A 422 -2.27 -10.37 15.39
C ARG A 422 -1.29 -9.37 16.01
N ALA A 423 -1.63 -8.07 15.98
CA ALA A 423 -0.80 -7.04 16.59
C ALA A 423 -0.74 -7.22 18.12
N LEU A 424 -1.87 -7.55 18.78
CA LEU A 424 -1.91 -7.82 20.21
C LEU A 424 -1.22 -9.12 20.60
N GLU A 425 -1.36 -10.19 19.83
CA GLU A 425 -0.65 -11.46 20.01
C GLU A 425 0.88 -11.28 19.92
N ALA A 426 1.32 -10.35 19.08
CA ALA A 426 2.72 -10.02 18.89
C ALA A 426 3.33 -9.15 19.99
N MET A 427 2.51 -8.60 20.90
CA MET A 427 3.00 -7.75 21.99
C MET A 427 3.75 -8.57 23.03
N ASP A 428 5.05 -8.33 23.08
CA ASP A 428 5.91 -8.94 24.09
C ASP A 428 5.86 -8.15 25.41
N ARG A 429 5.86 -8.86 26.52
CA ARG A 429 5.84 -8.28 27.86
C ARG A 429 7.13 -8.64 28.58
N PRO A 430 8.11 -7.74 28.59
CA PRO A 430 9.28 -7.94 29.44
C PRO A 430 8.84 -8.11 30.90
N ASP A 431 9.35 -9.14 31.55
CA ASP A 431 9.19 -9.35 32.99
C ASP A 431 7.74 -9.37 33.55
N GLY A 432 6.74 -9.73 32.73
CA GLY A 432 5.37 -9.90 33.18
C GLY A 432 4.54 -8.62 33.33
N GLY A 433 4.94 -7.52 32.69
CA GLY A 433 4.20 -6.26 32.66
C GLY A 433 2.80 -6.37 31.98
N LYS A 434 2.07 -5.26 31.92
CA LYS A 434 0.74 -5.17 31.31
C LYS A 434 0.85 -4.93 29.81
N ILE A 435 -0.15 -5.41 29.06
CA ILE A 435 -0.41 -4.94 27.70
C ILE A 435 -1.47 -3.85 27.78
N MET A 436 -1.16 -2.68 27.23
CA MET A 436 -2.07 -1.57 27.04
C MET A 436 -2.32 -1.34 25.56
N ILE A 437 -3.56 -1.01 25.17
CA ILE A 437 -3.88 -0.65 23.80
C ILE A 437 -4.62 0.68 23.76
N VAL A 438 -4.21 1.54 22.80
CA VAL A 438 -4.89 2.78 22.42
C VAL A 438 -5.33 2.63 20.98
N PHE A 439 -6.64 2.68 20.70
CA PHE A 439 -7.15 2.54 19.35
C PHE A 439 -8.55 3.13 19.19
N GLY A 440 -8.95 3.35 17.96
CA GLY A 440 -10.27 3.80 17.56
C GLY A 440 -10.83 2.99 16.39
N ALA A 441 -11.90 3.50 15.81
CA ALA A 441 -12.45 3.00 14.56
C ALA A 441 -12.83 4.16 13.65
N THR A 442 -12.67 3.96 12.34
CA THR A 442 -12.94 4.96 11.31
C THR A 442 -14.45 5.18 11.13
N GLY A 443 -14.86 6.42 10.92
CA GLY A 443 -16.22 6.80 10.53
C GLY A 443 -16.56 6.43 9.08
N GLU A 444 -17.84 6.43 8.72
CA GLU A 444 -18.35 6.21 7.36
C GLU A 444 -17.86 4.90 6.68
N ARG A 445 -17.44 3.92 7.50
CA ARG A 445 -16.94 2.61 7.08
C ARG A 445 -17.71 1.49 7.77
N ASP A 446 -17.26 0.25 7.62
CA ASP A 446 -17.87 -0.93 8.25
C ASP A 446 -18.13 -0.73 9.75
N HIS A 447 -19.40 -0.49 10.11
CA HIS A 447 -19.83 -0.31 11.50
C HIS A 447 -19.80 -1.62 12.30
N LEU A 448 -19.92 -2.78 11.63
CA LEU A 448 -20.00 -4.09 12.29
C LEU A 448 -18.68 -4.47 12.96
N LYS A 449 -17.55 -4.00 12.44
CA LYS A 449 -16.24 -4.28 13.02
C LYS A 449 -15.99 -3.58 14.36
N ARG A 450 -16.68 -2.46 14.65
CA ARG A 450 -16.44 -1.63 15.83
C ARG A 450 -16.56 -2.41 17.15
N PRO A 451 -17.69 -3.06 17.46
CA PRO A 451 -17.80 -3.85 18.71
C PRO A 451 -16.91 -5.10 18.70
N ILE A 452 -16.64 -5.69 17.53
CA ILE A 452 -15.75 -6.84 17.39
C ILE A 452 -14.32 -6.46 17.79
N MET A 453 -13.81 -5.34 17.31
CA MET A 453 -12.49 -4.81 17.67
C MET A 453 -12.41 -4.48 19.16
N GLY A 454 -13.47 -3.90 19.73
CA GLY A 454 -13.59 -3.67 21.17
C GLY A 454 -13.46 -4.94 22.00
N ALA A 455 -14.17 -6.00 21.59
CA ALA A 455 -14.10 -7.31 22.26
C ALA A 455 -12.70 -7.93 22.17
N ILE A 456 -12.08 -7.91 20.99
CA ILE A 456 -10.71 -8.41 20.76
C ILE A 456 -9.72 -7.68 21.67
N ALA A 457 -9.78 -6.35 21.73
CA ALA A 457 -8.92 -5.55 22.59
C ALA A 457 -9.08 -5.95 24.06
N ALA A 458 -10.32 -6.10 24.53
CA ALA A 458 -10.60 -6.46 25.93
C ALA A 458 -10.20 -7.90 26.31
N GLN A 459 -10.16 -8.81 25.35
CA GLN A 459 -9.72 -10.19 25.53
C GLN A 459 -8.20 -10.33 25.60
N ASN A 460 -7.45 -9.44 24.92
CA ASN A 460 -6.01 -9.59 24.73
C ASN A 460 -5.15 -8.55 25.48
N ALA A 461 -5.71 -7.42 25.90
CA ALA A 461 -5.00 -6.38 26.65
C ALA A 461 -5.46 -6.29 28.12
N ASP A 462 -4.59 -5.78 29.01
CA ASP A 462 -4.89 -5.53 30.42
C ASP A 462 -5.57 -4.17 30.62
N VAL A 463 -5.25 -3.18 29.75
CA VAL A 463 -5.86 -1.85 29.72
C VAL A 463 -6.26 -1.52 28.28
N VAL A 464 -7.51 -1.14 28.10
CA VAL A 464 -8.07 -0.72 26.82
C VAL A 464 -8.42 0.75 26.89
N ILE A 465 -7.87 1.56 25.96
CA ILE A 465 -8.19 2.97 25.83
C ILE A 465 -8.80 3.19 24.45
N VAL A 466 -10.11 3.38 24.42
CA VAL A 466 -10.85 3.71 23.20
C VAL A 466 -10.73 5.20 22.93
N THR A 467 -10.37 5.56 21.69
CA THR A 467 -10.17 6.95 21.29
C THR A 467 -10.67 7.22 19.87
N ASP A 468 -10.43 8.43 19.36
CA ASP A 468 -10.77 8.81 18.00
C ASP A 468 -9.77 8.19 16.99
N ASP A 469 -10.30 7.80 15.84
CA ASP A 469 -9.59 7.53 14.59
C ASP A 469 -9.98 8.62 13.58
N ASP A 470 -10.15 8.36 12.30
CA ASP A 470 -10.71 9.28 11.33
C ASP A 470 -12.25 9.23 11.37
N PRO A 471 -12.93 10.17 12.02
CA PRO A 471 -14.40 10.16 12.06
C PRO A 471 -15.03 10.54 10.71
N HIS A 472 -14.28 11.20 9.81
CA HIS A 472 -14.81 11.81 8.59
C HIS A 472 -16.01 12.71 8.90
N GLY A 473 -17.15 12.54 8.24
CA GLY A 473 -18.39 13.28 8.52
C GLY A 473 -19.27 12.69 9.64
N GLU A 474 -18.79 11.64 10.35
CA GLU A 474 -19.57 11.02 11.44
C GLU A 474 -19.16 11.60 12.80
N GLU A 475 -20.13 11.76 13.71
CA GLU A 475 -19.85 12.18 15.09
C GLU A 475 -18.90 11.19 15.81
N PRO A 476 -17.78 11.63 16.39
CA PRO A 476 -16.79 10.72 16.99
C PRO A 476 -17.29 9.95 18.22
N ALA A 477 -18.13 10.57 19.05
CA ALA A 477 -18.57 9.96 20.32
C ALA A 477 -19.38 8.66 20.15
N PRO A 478 -20.35 8.54 19.22
CA PRO A 478 -21.01 7.27 18.91
C PRO A 478 -20.07 6.19 18.40
N ILE A 479 -19.03 6.54 17.62
CA ILE A 479 -18.04 5.58 17.14
C ILE A 479 -17.30 4.97 18.33
N ARG A 480 -16.75 5.81 19.22
CA ARG A 480 -16.08 5.34 20.44
C ARG A 480 -17.00 4.50 21.33
N ALA A 481 -18.26 4.94 21.49
CA ALA A 481 -19.24 4.20 22.30
C ALA A 481 -19.50 2.79 21.78
N ALA A 482 -19.57 2.59 20.45
CA ALA A 482 -19.75 1.27 19.85
C ALA A 482 -18.55 0.33 20.10
N VAL A 483 -17.32 0.85 20.03
CA VAL A 483 -16.09 0.11 20.35
C VAL A 483 -16.05 -0.22 21.85
N GLU A 484 -16.34 0.75 22.71
CA GLU A 484 -16.37 0.60 24.18
C GLU A 484 -17.41 -0.43 24.60
N GLU A 485 -18.61 -0.39 24.03
CA GLU A 485 -19.68 -1.37 24.29
C GLU A 485 -19.21 -2.80 23.98
N GLY A 486 -18.52 -3.00 22.84
CA GLY A 486 -17.93 -4.29 22.49
C GLY A 486 -16.89 -4.75 23.50
N ALA A 487 -16.02 -3.86 23.95
CA ALA A 487 -15.03 -4.16 24.97
C ALA A 487 -15.67 -4.52 26.34
N GLN A 488 -16.72 -3.80 26.73
CA GLN A 488 -17.43 -4.04 28.00
C GLN A 488 -18.20 -5.37 27.98
N LYS A 489 -18.76 -5.78 26.84
CA LYS A 489 -19.53 -7.02 26.66
C LYS A 489 -18.67 -8.24 26.32
N ALA A 490 -17.34 -8.08 26.18
CA ALA A 490 -16.45 -9.17 25.80
C ALA A 490 -16.52 -10.33 26.77
N GLU A 491 -16.74 -11.54 26.25
CA GLU A 491 -16.58 -12.79 27.00
C GLU A 491 -15.09 -13.05 27.23
N ASN A 492 -14.74 -13.69 28.34
CA ASN A 492 -13.35 -13.99 28.74
C ASN A 492 -12.43 -12.74 28.76
N ARG A 493 -13.00 -11.62 29.21
CA ARG A 493 -12.31 -10.34 29.27
C ARG A 493 -11.08 -10.42 30.18
N ARG A 494 -9.92 -10.08 29.61
CA ARG A 494 -8.66 -9.87 30.32
C ARG A 494 -8.56 -8.45 30.88
N ALA A 495 -9.10 -7.46 30.15
CA ALA A 495 -9.01 -6.05 30.49
C ALA A 495 -9.57 -5.75 31.87
N GLN A 496 -8.73 -5.17 32.73
CA GLN A 496 -9.09 -4.69 34.08
C GLN A 496 -9.63 -3.26 34.03
N GLN A 497 -9.22 -2.49 33.00
CA GLN A 497 -9.66 -1.12 32.78
C GLN A 497 -10.05 -0.93 31.31
N ILE A 498 -11.18 -0.26 31.10
CA ILE A 498 -11.63 0.20 29.79
C ILE A 498 -11.90 1.70 29.94
N LEU A 499 -11.20 2.51 29.18
CA LEU A 499 -11.26 3.97 29.22
C LEU A 499 -11.72 4.49 27.86
N ASN A 500 -12.44 5.61 27.84
CA ASN A 500 -12.86 6.30 26.64
C ASN A 500 -12.33 7.74 26.73
N ILE A 501 -11.28 8.04 25.95
CA ILE A 501 -10.54 9.29 26.05
C ILE A 501 -10.43 9.95 24.67
N SER A 502 -10.81 11.20 24.59
CA SER A 502 -10.64 12.07 23.41
C SER A 502 -10.00 13.39 23.87
N PRO A 503 -9.15 14.03 23.07
CA PRO A 503 -8.68 13.62 21.75
C PRO A 503 -7.62 12.50 21.81
N ARG A 504 -7.25 11.94 20.66
CA ARG A 504 -6.30 10.81 20.54
C ARG A 504 -4.96 11.07 21.20
N SER A 505 -4.40 12.26 21.09
CA SER A 505 -3.14 12.63 21.76
C SER A 505 -3.24 12.51 23.29
N ALA A 506 -4.40 12.87 23.89
CA ALA A 506 -4.65 12.70 25.33
C ALA A 506 -4.78 11.22 25.72
N ALA A 507 -5.34 10.38 24.84
CA ALA A 507 -5.43 8.94 25.06
C ALA A 507 -4.03 8.28 25.07
N ILE A 508 -3.16 8.68 24.15
CA ILE A 508 -1.77 8.23 24.07
C ILE A 508 -1.00 8.66 25.34
N ASP A 509 -1.12 9.93 25.74
CA ASP A 509 -0.49 10.45 26.94
C ASP A 509 -0.96 9.70 28.21
N ALA A 510 -2.27 9.44 28.32
CA ALA A 510 -2.84 8.68 29.44
C ALA A 510 -2.31 7.24 29.52
N ALA A 511 -2.15 6.57 28.37
CA ALA A 511 -1.55 5.23 28.34
C ALA A 511 -0.13 5.23 28.87
N ILE A 512 0.68 6.20 28.42
CA ILE A 512 2.09 6.31 28.79
C ILE A 512 2.24 6.76 30.25
N ALA A 513 1.38 7.67 30.75
CA ALA A 513 1.36 8.07 32.16
C ALA A 513 1.05 6.94 33.13
N MET A 514 0.32 5.90 32.70
CA MET A 514 0.00 4.72 33.50
C MET A 514 1.07 3.62 33.39
N ALA A 515 1.99 3.72 32.44
CA ALA A 515 2.94 2.67 32.12
C ALA A 515 4.13 2.65 33.08
N THR A 516 4.72 1.49 33.20
CA THR A 516 6.04 1.25 33.79
C THR A 516 6.99 0.74 32.71
N GLU A 517 8.29 0.69 33.01
CA GLU A 517 9.31 0.16 32.08
C GLU A 517 9.10 -1.31 31.65
N HIS A 518 8.27 -2.05 32.40
CA HIS A 518 7.95 -3.46 32.14
C HIS A 518 6.72 -3.67 31.26
N ASP A 519 6.00 -2.61 30.95
CA ASP A 519 4.74 -2.68 30.22
C ASP A 519 4.95 -2.59 28.68
N ALA A 520 3.97 -3.11 27.95
CA ALA A 520 3.89 -3.02 26.51
C ALA A 520 2.68 -2.18 26.09
N ILE A 521 2.89 -1.23 25.19
CA ILE A 521 1.86 -0.28 24.73
C ILE A 521 1.73 -0.39 23.21
N LEU A 522 0.54 -0.73 22.75
CA LEU A 522 0.18 -0.72 21.31
C LEU A 522 -0.69 0.50 21.01
N ILE A 523 -0.22 1.36 20.12
CA ILE A 523 -1.02 2.43 19.52
C ILE A 523 -1.44 1.96 18.13
N ALA A 524 -2.74 1.65 17.97
CA ALA A 524 -3.24 0.98 16.77
C ALA A 524 -4.27 1.82 16.00
N GLY A 525 -4.41 1.52 14.71
CA GLY A 525 -5.39 2.07 13.78
C GLY A 525 -4.76 2.93 12.69
N ARG A 526 -4.02 3.97 13.05
CA ARG A 526 -3.54 5.00 12.12
C ARG A 526 -2.12 4.76 11.58
N GLY A 527 -1.26 4.12 12.36
CA GLY A 527 0.08 3.70 11.94
C GLY A 527 0.96 4.84 11.40
N HIS A 528 1.05 4.96 10.08
CA HIS A 528 1.91 5.93 9.37
C HIS A 528 1.22 7.27 9.06
N GLU A 529 -0.08 7.37 9.27
CA GLU A 529 -0.86 8.58 8.94
C GLU A 529 -0.41 9.78 9.77
N THR A 530 -0.35 10.94 9.12
CA THR A 530 0.14 12.19 9.70
C THR A 530 -0.94 13.25 9.87
N GLU A 531 -2.14 12.97 9.37
CA GLU A 531 -3.31 13.86 9.41
C GLU A 531 -4.55 13.05 9.79
N GLN A 532 -5.43 13.64 10.57
CA GLN A 532 -6.74 13.09 10.97
C GLN A 532 -7.84 13.87 10.27
N ASP A 533 -8.72 13.18 9.53
CA ASP A 533 -9.88 13.80 8.89
C ASP A 533 -11.05 13.92 9.88
N VAL A 534 -11.40 15.15 10.23
CA VAL A 534 -12.53 15.49 11.09
C VAL A 534 -13.46 16.45 10.34
N ASP A 535 -14.60 15.96 9.88
CA ASP A 535 -15.60 16.72 9.12
C ASP A 535 -15.00 17.39 7.86
N GLY A 536 -14.14 16.67 7.15
CA GLY A 536 -13.46 17.15 5.94
C GLY A 536 -12.32 18.15 6.20
N VAL A 537 -11.86 18.26 7.45
CA VAL A 537 -10.72 19.09 7.84
C VAL A 537 -9.57 18.18 8.29
N ASP A 538 -8.45 18.25 7.59
CA ASP A 538 -7.24 17.53 7.96
C ASP A 538 -6.54 18.19 9.14
N ILE A 539 -6.49 17.49 10.28
CA ILE A 539 -5.81 17.91 11.51
C ILE A 539 -4.50 17.14 11.63
N ALA A 540 -3.38 17.85 11.77
CA ALA A 540 -2.08 17.21 11.94
C ALA A 540 -2.04 16.33 13.19
N LEU A 541 -1.82 15.02 13.01
CA LEU A 541 -1.75 14.02 14.06
C LEU A 541 -0.95 12.80 13.58
N ASP A 542 0.23 12.60 14.14
CA ASP A 542 1.09 11.46 13.87
C ASP A 542 1.30 10.67 15.16
N ASP A 543 0.76 9.46 15.20
CA ASP A 543 0.84 8.59 16.39
C ASP A 543 2.29 8.34 16.86
N ARG A 544 3.23 8.26 15.93
CA ARG A 544 4.65 8.04 16.21
C ARG A 544 5.25 9.22 16.96
N VAL A 545 4.92 10.43 16.50
CA VAL A 545 5.39 11.69 17.11
C VAL A 545 4.72 11.90 18.47
N GLU A 546 3.40 11.67 18.56
CA GLU A 546 2.66 11.82 19.82
C GLU A 546 3.14 10.81 20.88
N THR A 547 3.35 9.54 20.48
CA THR A 547 3.89 8.50 21.36
C THR A 547 5.29 8.85 21.85
N ALA A 548 6.18 9.27 20.94
CA ALA A 548 7.54 9.65 21.31
C ALA A 548 7.57 10.87 22.24
N ARG A 549 6.70 11.87 21.97
CA ARG A 549 6.57 13.08 22.81
C ARG A 549 6.10 12.72 24.22
N ALA A 550 5.04 11.90 24.34
CA ALA A 550 4.51 11.48 25.61
C ALA A 550 5.55 10.65 26.42
N LEU A 551 6.23 9.69 25.78
CA LEU A 551 7.31 8.91 26.41
C LEU A 551 8.39 9.82 26.98
N HIS A 552 8.87 10.78 26.18
CA HIS A 552 9.88 11.73 26.63
C HIS A 552 9.39 12.62 27.78
N ALA A 553 8.14 13.10 27.72
CA ALA A 553 7.55 13.94 28.78
C ALA A 553 7.42 13.18 30.11
N HIS A 554 7.17 11.88 30.07
CA HIS A 554 7.07 11.02 31.25
C HIS A 554 8.41 10.38 31.68
N GLY A 555 9.53 10.79 31.06
CA GLY A 555 10.89 10.40 31.46
C GLY A 555 11.38 9.07 30.91
N PHE A 556 10.68 8.49 29.94
CA PHE A 556 11.11 7.28 29.26
C PHE A 556 12.07 7.57 28.09
N GLU A 557 12.92 6.59 27.78
CA GLU A 557 13.80 6.69 26.61
C GLU A 557 13.03 6.37 25.32
N VAL A 558 13.29 7.18 24.27
CA VAL A 558 12.82 6.93 22.93
C VAL A 558 13.99 6.56 22.02
N LEU A 559 13.73 5.77 20.99
CA LEU A 559 14.76 5.42 20.03
C LEU A 559 15.31 6.67 19.30
N PRO A 560 16.60 6.68 18.90
CA PRO A 560 17.29 7.89 18.42
C PRO A 560 16.61 8.61 17.26
N ASP A 561 15.96 7.88 16.36
CA ASP A 561 15.27 8.45 15.19
C ASP A 561 14.09 9.33 15.60
N TYR A 562 13.35 8.93 16.63
CA TYR A 562 12.19 9.70 17.13
C TYR A 562 12.59 10.92 17.95
N ARG A 563 13.74 10.91 18.60
CA ARG A 563 14.28 12.09 19.27
C ARG A 563 14.46 13.25 18.30
N ARG A 564 15.01 12.96 17.12
CA ARG A 564 15.13 13.95 16.03
C ARG A 564 13.78 14.44 15.50
N MET A 565 12.77 13.57 15.46
CA MET A 565 11.40 13.95 15.04
C MET A 565 10.73 14.90 16.03
N ILE A 566 10.88 14.65 17.34
CA ILE A 566 10.37 15.53 18.40
C ILE A 566 11.03 16.91 18.32
N ASP A 567 12.35 16.95 18.18
CA ASP A 567 13.11 18.19 18.09
C ASP A 567 12.69 19.02 16.87
N ALA A 568 12.51 18.38 15.72
CA ALA A 568 12.04 19.02 14.49
C ALA A 568 10.59 19.55 14.62
N ALA A 569 9.69 18.80 15.24
CA ALA A 569 8.31 19.21 15.49
C ALA A 569 8.23 20.38 16.47
N GLY A 570 9.08 20.39 17.51
CA GLY A 570 9.20 21.50 18.47
C GLY A 570 9.67 22.79 17.83
N VAL A 571 10.64 22.72 16.91
CA VAL A 571 11.13 23.88 16.15
C VAL A 571 10.03 24.43 15.21
N ALA A 572 9.27 23.56 14.55
CA ALA A 572 8.19 23.98 13.65
C ALA A 572 7.02 24.66 14.40
N GLN A 573 6.70 24.24 15.62
CA GLN A 573 5.71 24.90 16.47
C GLN A 573 6.20 26.26 16.99
N ALA A 574 7.46 26.36 17.36
CA ALA A 574 8.07 27.61 17.82
C ALA A 574 8.09 28.68 16.69
N THR A 575 8.34 28.27 15.44
CA THR A 575 8.35 29.18 14.28
C THR A 575 6.95 29.71 13.95
N LYS A 576 5.91 28.84 14.00
CA LYS A 576 4.52 29.25 13.80
C LYS A 576 4.00 30.20 14.88
N THR A 577 4.46 30.04 16.12
CA THR A 577 4.09 30.94 17.24
C THR A 577 4.75 32.31 17.12
N THR A 578 5.95 32.41 16.57
CA THR A 578 6.64 33.67 16.30
C THR A 578 6.02 34.42 15.12
N GLU A 579 5.63 33.77 14.04
CA GLU A 579 4.96 34.41 12.89
C GLU A 579 3.56 34.94 13.24
N THR A 580 2.84 34.29 14.15
CA THR A 580 1.54 34.78 14.66
C THR A 580 1.69 35.91 15.70
N ALA A 581 2.85 36.05 16.35
CA ALA A 581 3.11 37.11 17.30
C ALA A 581 3.65 38.40 16.63
N GLU A 582 4.31 38.29 15.47
CA GLU A 582 4.79 39.43 14.67
C GLU A 582 3.74 39.99 13.69
N GLY A 583 2.61 39.28 13.52
CA GLY A 583 1.48 39.68 12.65
C GLY A 583 0.32 40.37 13.37
N ARG A 584 0.50 40.86 14.62
CA ARG A 584 -0.50 41.61 15.38
C ARG A 584 -0.05 43.03 15.68
#